data_8e3b96fadc023290c914127d4634ff4e
#
_entry.id   8e3b96fadc023290c914127d4634ff4e
#
_cell.length_a   1.000
_cell.length_b   1.000
_cell.length_c   1.000
_cell.angle_alpha   90.00
_cell.angle_beta   90.00
_cell.angle_gamma   90.00
#
_symmetry.space_group_name_H-M   'P 1'
#
loop_
_entity.id
_entity.type
_entity.pdbx_description
1 polymer ?
#
loop_
_entity_poly.entity_id
_entity_poly.type
_entity_poly.pdbx_seq_one_letter_code
_entity_poly.pdbx_strand_id
1 'polypeptide(L)'
;MRKGLLSFKMTAHTIDGNALARQIRDQVSHRTAALKARGITPQLSIILVGEDPASQVYTRHKVNDSTETGLGATLERYPADMPEAQLLARIEALNDDPAVHGILVQLPLPAHMDTHKVIAAISPAKDVDGFHVASAGALMTGLPGFWPCTPHGCMKMLESIGYDLKCRHAVVIGRSNIVGKPMALMLLQKDATVTVCHSRTQDLKALTLQADVIVAAVGKRNVLTADMVKPGAVVIDVGMNRNDAGKLCGDVDYEGVREVAGWITPVPGGVGPMTRAMLLVNTLEAAERSA
;
A
#
# COMPACT_ATOMS: atom_id res chain seq x y z
N MET A 1 -50.57 6.23 17.45
CA MET A 1 -50.05 5.95 16.09
C MET A 1 -48.53 6.04 16.12
N ARG A 2 -47.81 4.91 16.20
CA ARG A 2 -46.34 4.87 16.08
C ARG A 2 -46.01 4.87 14.59
N LYS A 3 -45.48 5.96 14.07
CA LYS A 3 -44.87 5.97 12.73
C LYS A 3 -43.65 5.05 12.75
N GLY A 4 -43.75 3.92 12.04
CA GLY A 4 -42.60 3.06 11.78
C GLY A 4 -41.55 3.85 11.02
N LEU A 5 -40.40 4.10 11.63
CA LEU A 5 -39.21 4.47 10.90
C LEU A 5 -38.85 3.29 10.00
N LEU A 6 -39.06 3.45 8.70
CA LEU A 6 -38.43 2.63 7.70
C LEU A 6 -36.90 2.85 7.86
N SER A 7 -36.24 1.92 8.54
CA SER A 7 -34.79 1.82 8.53
C SER A 7 -34.38 1.45 7.10
N PHE A 8 -33.99 2.44 6.30
CA PHE A 8 -33.25 2.17 5.06
C PHE A 8 -31.95 1.49 5.47
N LYS A 9 -31.84 0.20 5.24
CA LYS A 9 -30.58 -0.52 5.35
C LYS A 9 -29.64 0.09 4.30
N MET A 10 -28.74 0.94 4.73
CA MET A 10 -27.69 1.49 3.86
C MET A 10 -26.59 0.44 3.78
N THR A 11 -26.46 -0.20 2.64
CA THR A 11 -25.29 -1.05 2.36
C THR A 11 -24.18 -0.17 1.81
N ALA A 12 -22.97 -0.29 2.33
CA ALA A 12 -21.83 0.51 1.92
C ALA A 12 -21.55 0.38 0.41
N HIS A 13 -21.17 1.50 -0.20
CA HIS A 13 -20.59 1.48 -1.54
C HIS A 13 -19.21 0.80 -1.51
N THR A 14 -18.94 -0.04 -2.51
CA THR A 14 -17.64 -0.69 -2.63
C THR A 14 -16.65 0.22 -3.34
N ILE A 15 -15.45 0.39 -2.76
CA ILE A 15 -14.33 1.05 -3.43
C ILE A 15 -13.58 -0.03 -4.22
N ASP A 16 -13.77 -0.09 -5.53
CA ASP A 16 -13.18 -1.11 -6.40
C ASP A 16 -11.72 -0.77 -6.74
N GLY A 17 -10.80 -1.38 -6.00
CA GLY A 17 -9.37 -1.24 -6.22
C GLY A 17 -8.88 -1.85 -7.53
N ASN A 18 -9.54 -2.89 -8.05
CA ASN A 18 -9.18 -3.48 -9.35
C ASN A 18 -9.47 -2.50 -10.49
N ALA A 19 -10.65 -1.88 -10.49
CA ALA A 19 -11.03 -0.91 -11.52
C ALA A 19 -10.10 0.32 -11.49
N LEU A 20 -9.84 0.86 -10.30
CA LEU A 20 -8.95 2.02 -10.13
C LEU A 20 -7.50 1.69 -10.51
N ALA A 21 -6.98 0.54 -10.09
CA ALA A 21 -5.63 0.10 -10.44
C ALA A 21 -5.47 -0.08 -11.97
N ARG A 22 -6.52 -0.53 -12.68
CA ARG A 22 -6.51 -0.61 -14.14
C ARG A 22 -6.37 0.76 -14.78
N GLN A 23 -7.17 1.73 -14.35
CA GLN A 23 -7.08 3.12 -14.84
C GLN A 23 -5.68 3.72 -14.63
N ILE A 24 -5.08 3.47 -13.46
CA ILE A 24 -3.73 3.95 -13.17
C ILE A 24 -2.69 3.25 -14.05
N ARG A 25 -2.80 1.94 -14.29
CA ARG A 25 -1.92 1.22 -15.21
C ARG A 25 -2.02 1.75 -16.64
N ASP A 26 -3.22 2.08 -17.10
CA ASP A 26 -3.40 2.72 -18.42
C ASP A 26 -2.66 4.05 -18.51
N GLN A 27 -2.75 4.90 -17.47
CA GLN A 27 -2.01 6.16 -17.41
C GLN A 27 -0.49 5.92 -17.38
N VAL A 28 -0.02 4.94 -16.61
CA VAL A 28 1.40 4.53 -16.58
C VAL A 28 1.85 4.09 -17.96
N SER A 29 1.05 3.28 -18.69
CA SER A 29 1.39 2.82 -20.03
C SER A 29 1.59 3.98 -21.01
N HIS A 30 0.70 4.98 -21.00
CA HIS A 30 0.83 6.17 -21.83
C HIS A 30 2.10 6.97 -21.53
N ARG A 31 2.39 7.22 -20.26
CA ARG A 31 3.60 7.94 -19.83
C ARG A 31 4.87 7.16 -20.15
N THR A 32 4.84 5.83 -19.97
CA THR A 32 5.96 4.94 -20.33
C THR A 32 6.26 5.00 -21.83
N ALA A 33 5.24 4.99 -22.68
CA ALA A 33 5.43 5.13 -24.12
C ALA A 33 6.09 6.46 -24.50
N ALA A 34 5.71 7.55 -23.84
CA ALA A 34 6.34 8.85 -24.05
C ALA A 34 7.82 8.90 -23.63
N LEU A 35 8.20 8.24 -22.52
CA LEU A 35 9.61 8.11 -22.12
C LEU A 35 10.40 7.25 -23.09
N LYS A 36 9.84 6.14 -23.56
CA LYS A 36 10.47 5.27 -24.55
C LYS A 36 10.74 5.99 -25.87
N ALA A 37 9.85 6.87 -26.30
CA ALA A 37 10.08 7.71 -27.49
C ALA A 37 11.28 8.65 -27.33
N ARG A 38 11.70 8.94 -26.08
CA ARG A 38 12.91 9.72 -25.72
C ARG A 38 14.12 8.81 -25.46
N GLY A 39 14.02 7.50 -25.69
CA GLY A 39 15.10 6.53 -25.48
C GLY A 39 15.22 6.02 -24.04
N ILE A 40 14.28 6.32 -23.15
CA ILE A 40 14.32 5.92 -21.75
C ILE A 40 13.27 4.84 -21.49
N THR A 41 13.70 3.65 -21.08
CA THR A 41 12.81 2.58 -20.65
C THR A 41 12.83 2.51 -19.11
N PRO A 42 11.75 2.86 -18.41
CA PRO A 42 11.69 2.69 -16.96
C PRO A 42 11.94 1.23 -16.58
N GLN A 43 12.89 0.97 -15.69
CA GLN A 43 13.33 -0.37 -15.32
C GLN A 43 13.23 -0.58 -13.82
N LEU A 44 12.52 -1.65 -13.41
CA LEU A 44 12.37 -2.11 -12.04
C LEU A 44 13.21 -3.37 -11.82
N SER A 45 14.09 -3.37 -10.83
CA SER A 45 14.78 -4.55 -10.35
C SER A 45 14.12 -5.06 -9.07
N ILE A 46 13.65 -6.31 -9.11
CA ILE A 46 12.99 -6.98 -7.99
C ILE A 46 13.91 -8.08 -7.47
N ILE A 47 14.21 -8.06 -6.18
CA ILE A 47 15.01 -9.09 -5.51
C ILE A 47 14.10 -9.89 -4.58
N LEU A 48 14.12 -11.20 -4.70
CA LEU A 48 13.45 -12.15 -3.83
C LEU A 48 14.48 -13.08 -3.21
N VAL A 49 14.57 -13.09 -1.88
CA VAL A 49 15.43 -14.00 -1.12
C VAL A 49 14.56 -15.01 -0.38
N GLY A 50 14.78 -16.29 -0.64
CA GLY A 50 13.99 -17.39 -0.06
C GLY A 50 12.81 -17.82 -0.93
N GLU A 51 12.01 -18.74 -0.39
CA GLU A 51 10.97 -19.45 -1.13
C GLU A 51 9.56 -19.25 -0.54
N ASP A 52 9.32 -18.15 0.17
CA ASP A 52 7.99 -17.87 0.70
C ASP A 52 6.94 -17.84 -0.43
N PRO A 53 5.89 -18.70 -0.37
CA PRO A 53 4.95 -18.83 -1.48
C PRO A 53 4.16 -17.55 -1.77
N ALA A 54 3.86 -16.75 -0.75
CA ALA A 54 3.15 -15.49 -0.94
C ALA A 54 4.05 -14.48 -1.68
N SER A 55 5.30 -14.36 -1.26
CA SER A 55 6.29 -13.49 -1.92
C SER A 55 6.54 -13.87 -3.38
N GLN A 56 6.55 -15.18 -3.70
CA GLN A 56 6.67 -15.65 -5.08
C GLN A 56 5.49 -15.23 -5.95
N VAL A 57 4.27 -15.31 -5.44
CA VAL A 57 3.06 -14.86 -6.15
C VAL A 57 3.09 -13.35 -6.34
N TYR A 58 3.43 -12.59 -5.30
CA TYR A 58 3.48 -11.13 -5.36
C TYR A 58 4.52 -10.61 -6.34
N THR A 59 5.73 -11.16 -6.33
CA THR A 59 6.78 -10.73 -7.26
C THR A 59 6.44 -11.06 -8.70
N ARG A 60 5.80 -12.21 -8.96
CA ARG A 60 5.29 -12.56 -10.29
C ARG A 60 4.26 -11.54 -10.80
N HIS A 61 3.30 -11.15 -9.96
CA HIS A 61 2.33 -10.13 -10.33
C HIS A 61 2.99 -8.77 -10.62
N LYS A 62 4.00 -8.38 -9.83
CA LYS A 62 4.76 -7.14 -10.05
C LYS A 62 5.47 -7.13 -11.41
N VAL A 63 6.09 -8.26 -11.79
CA VAL A 63 6.72 -8.41 -13.12
C VAL A 63 5.69 -8.32 -14.24
N ASN A 64 4.56 -9.04 -14.10
CA ASN A 64 3.52 -9.03 -15.11
C ASN A 64 2.94 -7.63 -15.31
N ASP A 65 2.57 -6.94 -14.21
CA ASP A 65 2.03 -5.58 -14.26
C ASP A 65 3.03 -4.60 -14.90
N SER A 66 4.34 -4.74 -14.62
CA SER A 66 5.40 -3.95 -15.25
C SER A 66 5.43 -4.18 -16.77
N THR A 67 5.44 -5.45 -17.18
CA THR A 67 5.47 -5.81 -18.60
C THR A 67 4.22 -5.31 -19.34
N GLU A 68 3.03 -5.48 -18.75
CA GLU A 68 1.76 -5.00 -19.33
C GLU A 68 1.74 -3.48 -19.53
N THR A 69 2.40 -2.73 -18.65
CA THR A 69 2.47 -1.27 -18.74
C THR A 69 3.68 -0.76 -19.54
N GLY A 70 4.45 -1.68 -20.11
CA GLY A 70 5.61 -1.36 -20.93
C GLY A 70 6.88 -1.02 -20.15
N LEU A 71 6.86 -1.07 -18.81
CA LEU A 71 8.08 -0.99 -18.01
C LEU A 71 8.91 -2.26 -18.18
N GLY A 72 10.23 -2.11 -18.11
CA GLY A 72 11.13 -3.25 -17.91
C GLY A 72 11.08 -3.73 -16.47
N ALA A 73 11.14 -5.04 -16.26
CA ALA A 73 11.26 -5.62 -14.92
C ALA A 73 12.19 -6.83 -14.95
N THR A 74 13.09 -6.90 -13.98
CA THR A 74 13.91 -8.08 -13.71
C THR A 74 13.53 -8.67 -12.35
N LEU A 75 13.50 -10.00 -12.25
CA LEU A 75 13.28 -10.71 -11.01
C LEU A 75 14.48 -11.60 -10.73
N GLU A 76 15.26 -11.21 -9.74
CA GLU A 76 16.39 -11.98 -9.23
C GLU A 76 15.93 -12.81 -8.03
N ARG A 77 16.20 -14.11 -8.07
CA ARG A 77 15.85 -15.05 -7.02
C ARG A 77 17.09 -15.62 -6.38
N TYR A 78 17.15 -15.53 -5.09
CA TYR A 78 18.26 -16.03 -4.29
C TYR A 78 17.79 -17.05 -3.25
N PRO A 79 18.60 -18.03 -2.92
CA PRO A 79 18.25 -19.01 -1.89
C PRO A 79 18.14 -18.36 -0.51
N ALA A 80 17.42 -19.03 0.40
CA ALA A 80 17.16 -18.50 1.74
C ALA A 80 18.39 -18.34 2.62
N ASP A 81 19.47 -19.06 2.31
CA ASP A 81 20.77 -19.02 2.99
C ASP A 81 21.77 -18.04 2.37
N MET A 82 21.35 -17.24 1.39
CA MET A 82 22.19 -16.18 0.81
C MET A 82 22.80 -15.30 1.90
N PRO A 83 24.11 -15.07 1.91
CA PRO A 83 24.72 -14.14 2.86
C PRO A 83 24.24 -12.70 2.69
N GLU A 84 23.93 -11.99 3.78
CA GLU A 84 23.52 -10.58 3.74
C GLU A 84 24.52 -9.70 2.96
N ALA A 85 25.82 -9.92 3.14
CA ALA A 85 26.84 -9.15 2.43
C ALA A 85 26.75 -9.28 0.90
N GLN A 86 26.32 -10.44 0.40
CA GLN A 86 26.11 -10.65 -1.03
C GLN A 86 24.90 -9.88 -1.54
N LEU A 87 23.80 -9.82 -0.76
CA LEU A 87 22.64 -9.03 -1.07
C LEU A 87 22.97 -7.53 -1.11
N LEU A 88 23.72 -7.05 -0.11
CA LEU A 88 24.15 -5.65 -0.06
C LEU A 88 25.03 -5.26 -1.26
N ALA A 89 25.99 -6.11 -1.63
CA ALA A 89 26.83 -5.90 -2.82
C ALA A 89 25.99 -5.88 -4.11
N ARG A 90 24.95 -6.69 -4.20
CA ARG A 90 24.04 -6.67 -5.35
C ARG A 90 23.21 -5.37 -5.41
N ILE A 91 22.73 -4.90 -4.27
CA ILE A 91 22.01 -3.62 -4.19
C ILE A 91 22.92 -2.46 -4.60
N GLU A 92 24.18 -2.45 -4.15
CA GLU A 92 25.16 -1.44 -4.56
C GLU A 92 25.37 -1.42 -6.09
N ALA A 93 25.55 -2.59 -6.69
CA ALA A 93 25.65 -2.71 -8.15
C ALA A 93 24.40 -2.20 -8.89
N LEU A 94 23.20 -2.40 -8.34
CA LEU A 94 21.95 -1.88 -8.91
C LEU A 94 21.79 -0.37 -8.69
N ASN A 95 22.32 0.16 -7.58
CA ASN A 95 22.37 1.60 -7.34
C ASN A 95 23.22 2.32 -8.39
N ASP A 96 24.34 1.71 -8.77
CA ASP A 96 25.29 2.29 -9.72
C ASP A 96 24.88 2.08 -11.19
N ASP A 97 23.93 1.19 -11.47
CA ASP A 97 23.45 0.93 -12.83
C ASP A 97 22.46 2.02 -13.30
N PRO A 98 22.86 2.88 -14.28
CA PRO A 98 21.98 3.93 -14.78
C PRO A 98 20.75 3.42 -15.54
N ALA A 99 20.74 2.15 -15.96
CA ALA A 99 19.60 1.54 -16.61
C ALA A 99 18.51 1.10 -15.61
N VAL A 100 18.82 1.02 -14.30
CA VAL A 100 17.89 0.65 -13.24
C VAL A 100 17.34 1.90 -12.58
N HIS A 101 16.02 2.09 -12.62
CA HIS A 101 15.34 3.25 -12.08
C HIS A 101 14.66 2.97 -10.72
N GLY A 102 14.26 1.73 -10.48
CA GLY A 102 13.67 1.30 -9.21
C GLY A 102 14.27 -0.01 -8.73
N ILE A 103 14.49 -0.09 -7.41
CA ILE A 103 14.95 -1.30 -6.72
C ILE A 103 13.91 -1.68 -5.68
N LEU A 104 13.49 -2.95 -5.69
CA LEU A 104 12.57 -3.50 -4.72
C LEU A 104 13.14 -4.78 -4.15
N VAL A 105 13.33 -4.82 -2.83
CA VAL A 105 13.65 -6.04 -2.11
C VAL A 105 12.37 -6.56 -1.45
N GLN A 106 11.91 -7.73 -1.91
CA GLN A 106 10.64 -8.29 -1.43
C GLN A 106 10.75 -8.73 0.02
N LEU A 107 9.90 -8.17 0.87
CA LEU A 107 9.78 -8.57 2.28
C LEU A 107 8.74 -9.70 2.44
N PRO A 108 8.88 -10.55 3.47
CA PRO A 108 9.94 -10.55 4.48
C PRO A 108 11.26 -11.15 3.98
N LEU A 109 12.37 -10.71 4.58
CA LEU A 109 13.69 -11.33 4.39
C LEU A 109 13.89 -12.50 5.36
N PRO A 110 14.84 -13.44 5.05
CA PRO A 110 15.27 -14.45 6.00
C PRO A 110 15.74 -13.84 7.33
N ALA A 111 15.51 -14.55 8.45
CA ALA A 111 15.74 -14.03 9.80
C ALA A 111 17.18 -13.61 10.13
N HIS A 112 18.19 -14.12 9.38
CA HIS A 112 19.59 -13.75 9.54
C HIS A 112 19.98 -12.43 8.88
N MET A 113 19.06 -11.81 8.11
CA MET A 113 19.27 -10.54 7.44
C MET A 113 18.63 -9.38 8.20
N ASP A 114 19.34 -8.27 8.35
CA ASP A 114 18.80 -7.04 8.91
C ASP A 114 18.04 -6.26 7.84
N THR A 115 16.71 -6.33 7.91
CA THR A 115 15.81 -5.64 6.97
C THR A 115 16.07 -4.13 6.92
N HIS A 116 16.38 -3.49 8.06
CA HIS A 116 16.65 -2.04 8.08
C HIS A 116 17.94 -1.71 7.34
N LYS A 117 18.97 -2.50 7.52
CA LYS A 117 20.24 -2.34 6.82
C LYS A 117 20.11 -2.54 5.32
N VAL A 118 19.33 -3.56 4.92
CA VAL A 118 19.04 -3.83 3.49
C VAL A 118 18.27 -2.68 2.85
N ILE A 119 17.21 -2.18 3.50
CA ILE A 119 16.45 -1.03 2.99
C ILE A 119 17.33 0.21 2.92
N ALA A 120 18.15 0.47 3.93
CA ALA A 120 19.05 1.62 3.97
C ALA A 120 20.16 1.58 2.91
N ALA A 121 20.48 0.41 2.35
CA ALA A 121 21.45 0.26 1.27
C ALA A 121 20.89 0.67 -0.11
N ILE A 122 19.57 0.71 -0.28
CA ILE A 122 18.94 1.16 -1.53
C ILE A 122 19.12 2.67 -1.66
N SER A 123 19.56 3.15 -2.83
CA SER A 123 19.61 4.58 -3.11
C SER A 123 18.23 5.22 -2.95
N PRO A 124 18.07 6.32 -2.20
CA PRO A 124 16.79 7.04 -2.07
C PRO A 124 16.13 7.39 -3.40
N ALA A 125 16.94 7.63 -4.45
CA ALA A 125 16.43 7.92 -5.78
C ALA A 125 15.83 6.70 -6.49
N LYS A 126 16.11 5.49 -6.00
CA LYS A 126 15.63 4.21 -6.54
C LYS A 126 14.75 3.42 -5.56
N ASP A 127 14.45 3.99 -4.38
CA ASP A 127 13.57 3.40 -3.34
C ASP A 127 12.10 3.53 -3.75
N VAL A 128 11.68 2.78 -4.75
CA VAL A 128 10.32 2.86 -5.31
C VAL A 128 9.22 2.25 -4.43
N ASP A 129 9.60 1.47 -3.39
CA ASP A 129 8.67 1.05 -2.33
C ASP A 129 8.40 2.16 -1.30
N GLY A 130 9.30 3.17 -1.22
CA GLY A 130 9.18 4.29 -0.30
C GLY A 130 9.48 3.94 1.17
N PHE A 131 10.34 2.94 1.43
CA PHE A 131 10.63 2.45 2.78
C PHE A 131 11.94 3.02 3.37
N HIS A 132 12.78 3.64 2.55
CA HIS A 132 14.03 4.24 2.99
C HIS A 132 13.77 5.40 3.97
N VAL A 133 14.67 5.58 4.93
CA VAL A 133 14.56 6.64 5.93
C VAL A 133 14.46 8.04 5.31
N ALA A 134 15.11 8.27 4.17
CA ALA A 134 14.99 9.52 3.42
C ALA A 134 13.57 9.74 2.89
N SER A 135 12.90 8.69 2.35
CA SER A 135 11.50 8.74 1.91
C SER A 135 10.57 9.02 3.09
N ALA A 136 10.80 8.34 4.23
CA ALA A 136 10.04 8.58 5.46
C ALA A 136 10.24 10.01 6.00
N GLY A 137 11.46 10.53 5.97
CA GLY A 137 11.78 11.91 6.36
C GLY A 137 11.12 12.94 5.43
N ALA A 138 11.17 12.71 4.12
CA ALA A 138 10.51 13.54 3.12
C ALA A 138 8.98 13.57 3.35
N LEU A 139 8.36 12.41 3.59
CA LEU A 139 6.94 12.33 3.93
C LEU A 139 6.61 13.10 5.21
N MET A 140 7.42 12.96 6.27
CA MET A 140 7.23 13.65 7.54
C MET A 140 7.30 15.17 7.40
N THR A 141 8.16 15.67 6.53
CA THR A 141 8.44 17.11 6.35
C THR A 141 7.68 17.73 5.18
N GLY A 142 6.90 16.95 4.43
CA GLY A 142 6.18 17.43 3.24
C GLY A 142 7.09 17.72 2.04
N LEU A 143 8.31 17.18 2.04
CA LEU A 143 9.24 17.32 0.93
C LEU A 143 9.02 16.25 -0.16
N PRO A 144 9.48 16.49 -1.40
CA PRO A 144 9.40 15.50 -2.46
C PRO A 144 10.16 14.20 -2.10
N GLY A 145 9.54 13.07 -2.33
CA GLY A 145 10.10 11.74 -2.09
C GLY A 145 9.22 10.67 -2.73
N PHE A 146 9.55 9.40 -2.51
CA PHE A 146 8.64 8.31 -2.87
C PHE A 146 7.75 7.99 -1.67
N TRP A 147 6.46 7.90 -1.93
CA TRP A 147 5.50 7.50 -0.92
C TRP A 147 5.37 5.98 -0.88
N PRO A 148 5.27 5.38 0.31
CA PRO A 148 5.02 3.95 0.42
C PRO A 148 3.80 3.53 -0.39
N CYS A 149 3.96 2.49 -1.22
CA CYS A 149 2.98 2.13 -2.24
C CYS A 149 1.59 1.83 -1.67
N THR A 150 1.50 1.11 -0.56
CA THR A 150 0.22 0.74 0.05
C THR A 150 -0.55 1.95 0.59
N PRO A 151 0.02 2.81 1.44
CA PRO A 151 -0.63 4.05 1.88
C PRO A 151 -0.98 4.97 0.71
N HIS A 152 -0.09 5.10 -0.28
CA HIS A 152 -0.37 5.89 -1.48
C HIS A 152 -1.59 5.36 -2.22
N GLY A 153 -1.70 4.04 -2.38
CA GLY A 153 -2.89 3.41 -2.96
C GLY A 153 -4.17 3.70 -2.18
N CYS A 154 -4.12 3.67 -0.84
CA CYS A 154 -5.25 4.04 0.01
C CYS A 154 -5.68 5.51 -0.21
N MET A 155 -4.72 6.43 -0.32
CA MET A 155 -5.03 7.84 -0.62
C MET A 155 -5.70 8.00 -2.00
N LYS A 156 -5.23 7.27 -3.03
CA LYS A 156 -5.86 7.26 -4.35
C LYS A 156 -7.28 6.69 -4.33
N MET A 157 -7.55 5.72 -3.47
CA MET A 157 -8.90 5.18 -3.28
C MET A 157 -9.83 6.23 -2.65
N LEU A 158 -9.38 6.98 -1.65
CA LEU A 158 -10.15 8.09 -1.07
C LEU A 158 -10.39 9.22 -2.09
N GLU A 159 -9.38 9.57 -2.88
CA GLU A 159 -9.52 10.55 -3.99
C GLU A 159 -10.54 10.08 -5.04
N SER A 160 -10.56 8.80 -5.39
CA SER A 160 -11.43 8.25 -6.44
C SER A 160 -12.92 8.35 -6.12
N ILE A 161 -13.28 8.38 -4.85
CA ILE A 161 -14.66 8.56 -4.39
C ILE A 161 -14.98 10.02 -4.06
N GLY A 162 -14.06 10.94 -4.36
CA GLY A 162 -14.24 12.38 -4.08
C GLY A 162 -14.31 12.71 -2.59
N TYR A 163 -13.70 11.90 -1.72
CA TYR A 163 -13.79 12.09 -0.28
C TYR A 163 -12.87 13.21 0.19
N ASP A 164 -13.46 14.30 0.69
CA ASP A 164 -12.70 15.40 1.28
C ASP A 164 -12.31 15.05 2.72
N LEU A 165 -11.00 14.96 2.97
CA LEU A 165 -10.40 14.64 4.26
C LEU A 165 -10.31 15.84 5.20
N LYS A 166 -10.48 17.06 4.69
CA LYS A 166 -10.37 18.27 5.50
C LYS A 166 -11.42 18.27 6.62
N CYS A 167 -10.96 18.55 7.83
CA CYS A 167 -11.79 18.53 9.05
C CYS A 167 -12.40 17.15 9.40
N ARG A 168 -11.91 16.07 8.83
CA ARG A 168 -12.35 14.70 9.14
C ARG A 168 -11.48 14.07 10.22
N HIS A 169 -12.09 13.23 11.03
CA HIS A 169 -11.35 12.39 11.98
C HIS A 169 -11.04 11.04 11.33
N ALA A 170 -9.77 10.74 11.20
CA ALA A 170 -9.27 9.47 10.67
C ALA A 170 -8.64 8.64 11.79
N VAL A 171 -8.98 7.35 11.85
CA VAL A 171 -8.36 6.38 12.74
C VAL A 171 -7.58 5.37 11.92
N VAL A 172 -6.28 5.27 12.19
CA VAL A 172 -5.41 4.25 11.59
C VAL A 172 -5.14 3.18 12.63
N ILE A 173 -5.61 1.96 12.37
CA ILE A 173 -5.38 0.79 13.21
C ILE A 173 -4.13 0.08 12.67
N GLY A 174 -3.00 0.26 13.32
CA GLY A 174 -1.68 -0.23 12.92
C GLY A 174 -0.63 0.88 12.97
N ARG A 175 0.62 0.52 13.29
CA ARG A 175 1.74 1.47 13.41
C ARG A 175 3.04 0.97 12.77
N SER A 176 2.94 0.15 11.75
CA SER A 176 4.11 -0.32 11.00
C SER A 176 4.79 0.84 10.27
N ASN A 177 6.10 0.73 10.03
CA ASN A 177 6.85 1.74 9.27
C ASN A 177 6.45 1.76 7.78
N ILE A 178 5.89 0.66 7.28
CA ILE A 178 5.57 0.52 5.85
C ILE A 178 4.11 0.87 5.51
N VAL A 179 3.19 0.89 6.51
CA VAL A 179 1.78 1.22 6.28
C VAL A 179 1.25 2.21 7.31
N GLY A 180 1.15 1.84 8.59
CA GLY A 180 0.38 2.60 9.58
C GLY A 180 0.91 4.01 9.81
N LYS A 181 2.21 4.18 10.04
CA LYS A 181 2.83 5.50 10.23
C LYS A 181 2.75 6.38 8.97
N PRO A 182 3.16 5.90 7.78
CA PRO A 182 3.04 6.71 6.57
C PRO A 182 1.59 7.03 6.22
N MET A 183 0.64 6.11 6.44
CA MET A 183 -0.79 6.38 6.24
C MET A 183 -1.27 7.55 7.11
N ALA A 184 -0.90 7.55 8.38
CA ALA A 184 -1.25 8.63 9.31
C ALA A 184 -0.68 9.98 8.86
N LEU A 185 0.56 10.02 8.39
CA LEU A 185 1.20 11.24 7.86
C LEU A 185 0.51 11.73 6.58
N MET A 186 0.15 10.84 5.65
CA MET A 186 -0.56 11.22 4.43
C MET A 186 -1.95 11.79 4.70
N LEU A 187 -2.68 11.19 5.63
CA LEU A 187 -3.99 11.72 6.07
C LEU A 187 -3.85 13.09 6.73
N LEU A 188 -2.83 13.26 7.59
CA LEU A 188 -2.52 14.54 8.23
C LEU A 188 -2.19 15.63 7.19
N GLN A 189 -1.42 15.32 6.15
CA GLN A 189 -1.10 16.25 5.06
C GLN A 189 -2.33 16.67 4.23
N LYS A 190 -3.46 15.97 4.38
CA LYS A 190 -4.75 16.30 3.77
C LYS A 190 -5.72 16.93 4.77
N ASP A 191 -5.20 17.56 5.80
CA ASP A 191 -5.96 18.30 6.82
C ASP A 191 -6.92 17.43 7.66
N ALA A 192 -6.69 16.10 7.74
CA ALA A 192 -7.42 15.24 8.65
C ALA A 192 -6.85 15.32 10.07
N THR A 193 -7.71 15.19 11.08
CA THR A 193 -7.29 14.88 12.45
C THR A 193 -7.06 13.37 12.55
N VAL A 194 -5.87 12.92 12.96
CA VAL A 194 -5.50 11.52 12.90
C VAL A 194 -5.23 10.92 14.27
N THR A 195 -5.88 9.81 14.55
CA THR A 195 -5.59 8.95 15.71
C THR A 195 -4.95 7.65 15.23
N VAL A 196 -3.79 7.28 15.80
CA VAL A 196 -3.12 6.01 15.52
C VAL A 196 -3.36 5.05 16.67
N CYS A 197 -3.99 3.90 16.35
CA CYS A 197 -4.28 2.82 17.30
C CYS A 197 -3.38 1.61 17.06
N HIS A 198 -3.14 0.86 18.12
CA HIS A 198 -2.25 -0.32 18.07
C HIS A 198 -2.62 -1.31 19.20
N SER A 199 -1.90 -2.40 19.32
CA SER A 199 -2.16 -3.48 20.31
C SER A 199 -2.12 -3.04 21.79
N ARG A 200 -1.64 -1.83 22.08
CA ARG A 200 -1.61 -1.24 23.42
C ARG A 200 -2.65 -0.13 23.60
N THR A 201 -3.46 0.15 22.58
CA THR A 201 -4.53 1.15 22.66
C THR A 201 -5.65 0.62 23.56
N GLN A 202 -6.04 1.44 24.53
CA GLN A 202 -7.21 1.17 25.37
C GLN A 202 -8.46 1.61 24.62
N ASP A 203 -9.54 0.83 24.76
CA ASP A 203 -10.86 1.13 24.20
C ASP A 203 -10.82 1.53 22.70
N LEU A 204 -10.31 0.63 21.86
CA LEU A 204 -10.26 0.82 20.41
C LEU A 204 -11.63 1.20 19.85
N LYS A 205 -12.72 0.59 20.37
CA LYS A 205 -14.08 0.82 19.92
C LYS A 205 -14.51 2.28 20.13
N ALA A 206 -14.22 2.89 21.27
CA ALA A 206 -14.57 4.28 21.54
C ALA A 206 -13.89 5.24 20.55
N LEU A 207 -12.66 4.92 20.11
CA LEU A 207 -11.93 5.73 19.15
C LEU A 207 -12.47 5.53 17.73
N THR A 208 -12.73 4.29 17.30
CA THR A 208 -13.22 4.02 15.95
C THR A 208 -14.65 4.50 15.71
N LEU A 209 -15.51 4.51 16.73
CA LEU A 209 -16.85 5.08 16.64
C LEU A 209 -16.88 6.59 16.38
N GLN A 210 -15.78 7.31 16.63
CA GLN A 210 -15.68 8.74 16.34
C GLN A 210 -15.14 9.01 14.93
N ALA A 211 -14.61 7.99 14.25
CA ALA A 211 -13.90 8.14 12.99
C ALA A 211 -14.84 8.32 11.81
N ASP A 212 -14.52 9.28 10.95
CA ASP A 212 -15.13 9.44 9.63
C ASP A 212 -14.44 8.52 8.60
N VAL A 213 -13.14 8.24 8.81
CA VAL A 213 -12.35 7.31 8.01
C VAL A 213 -11.59 6.35 8.94
N ILE A 214 -11.66 5.06 8.63
CA ILE A 214 -10.91 4.02 9.35
C ILE A 214 -10.03 3.27 8.36
N VAL A 215 -8.74 3.16 8.69
CA VAL A 215 -7.79 2.34 7.94
C VAL A 215 -7.31 1.20 8.85
N ALA A 216 -7.66 -0.04 8.52
CA ALA A 216 -7.25 -1.23 9.25
C ALA A 216 -6.01 -1.88 8.60
N ALA A 217 -4.88 -1.96 9.33
CA ALA A 217 -3.59 -2.39 8.81
C ALA A 217 -2.74 -3.10 9.88
N VAL A 218 -3.26 -4.17 10.49
CA VAL A 218 -2.59 -4.93 11.55
C VAL A 218 -2.34 -6.39 11.21
N GLY A 219 -2.91 -6.91 10.11
CA GLY A 219 -2.77 -8.31 9.72
C GLY A 219 -3.47 -9.27 10.69
N LYS A 220 -4.61 -8.85 11.27
CA LYS A 220 -5.41 -9.65 12.19
C LYS A 220 -6.88 -9.59 11.82
N ARG A 221 -7.49 -10.74 11.56
CA ARG A 221 -8.91 -10.86 11.22
C ARG A 221 -9.82 -10.26 12.29
N ASN A 222 -10.89 -9.64 11.82
CA ASN A 222 -11.98 -9.12 12.66
C ASN A 222 -11.50 -8.13 13.76
N VAL A 223 -10.46 -7.37 13.47
CA VAL A 223 -10.02 -6.29 14.38
C VAL A 223 -11.00 -5.12 14.39
N LEU A 224 -11.75 -4.96 13.29
CA LEU A 224 -12.83 -3.98 13.15
C LEU A 224 -14.13 -4.71 12.84
N THR A 225 -15.14 -4.53 13.68
CA THR A 225 -16.49 -5.12 13.57
C THR A 225 -17.55 -4.04 13.42
N ALA A 226 -18.77 -4.42 13.00
CA ALA A 226 -19.86 -3.47 12.72
C ALA A 226 -20.18 -2.52 13.88
N ASP A 227 -20.14 -3.01 15.11
CA ASP A 227 -20.41 -2.24 16.34
C ASP A 227 -19.28 -1.26 16.74
N MET A 228 -18.19 -1.26 15.97
CA MET A 228 -17.04 -0.36 16.13
C MET A 228 -16.99 0.73 15.06
N VAL A 229 -17.94 0.76 14.13
CA VAL A 229 -17.92 1.68 12.98
C VAL A 229 -19.03 2.71 13.12
N LYS A 230 -18.69 3.98 12.97
CA LYS A 230 -19.64 5.08 12.88
C LYS A 230 -20.49 4.93 11.61
N PRO A 231 -21.82 5.02 11.66
CA PRO A 231 -22.65 4.95 10.47
C PRO A 231 -22.21 5.96 9.40
N GLY A 232 -22.04 5.47 8.18
CA GLY A 232 -21.60 6.27 7.03
C GLY A 232 -20.09 6.50 6.92
N ALA A 233 -19.26 5.97 7.82
CA ALA A 233 -17.81 6.07 7.75
C ALA A 233 -17.22 5.39 6.50
N VAL A 234 -16.05 5.84 6.07
CA VAL A 234 -15.25 5.18 5.04
C VAL A 234 -14.31 4.18 5.69
N VAL A 235 -14.29 2.95 5.23
CA VAL A 235 -13.45 1.88 5.78
C VAL A 235 -12.50 1.35 4.69
N ILE A 236 -11.20 1.50 4.94
CA ILE A 236 -10.13 0.97 4.08
C ILE A 236 -9.48 -0.23 4.79
N ASP A 237 -9.62 -1.41 4.23
CA ASP A 237 -9.04 -2.64 4.74
C ASP A 237 -7.74 -2.98 4.00
N VAL A 238 -6.62 -2.83 4.69
CA VAL A 238 -5.27 -3.15 4.17
C VAL A 238 -4.87 -4.58 4.51
N GLY A 239 -5.61 -5.22 5.42
CA GLY A 239 -5.29 -6.55 5.92
C GLY A 239 -5.22 -7.61 4.83
N MET A 240 -4.30 -8.55 5.01
CA MET A 240 -4.18 -9.73 4.17
C MET A 240 -4.06 -10.97 5.06
N ASN A 241 -5.17 -11.63 5.24
CA ASN A 241 -5.30 -12.84 6.05
C ASN A 241 -5.90 -13.96 5.20
N ARG A 242 -5.96 -15.16 5.77
CA ARG A 242 -6.76 -16.26 5.24
C ARG A 242 -7.83 -16.63 6.25
N ASN A 243 -9.05 -16.84 5.75
CA ASN A 243 -10.14 -17.36 6.59
C ASN A 243 -9.99 -18.87 6.80
N ASP A 244 -10.92 -19.45 7.56
CA ASP A 244 -10.88 -20.88 7.92
C ASP A 244 -11.03 -21.82 6.71
N ALA A 245 -11.58 -21.30 5.60
CA ALA A 245 -11.65 -22.00 4.31
C ALA A 245 -10.40 -21.74 3.41
N GLY A 246 -9.35 -21.10 3.94
CA GLY A 246 -8.13 -20.76 3.22
C GLY A 246 -8.26 -19.61 2.20
N LYS A 247 -9.45 -18.99 2.09
CA LYS A 247 -9.67 -17.84 1.19
C LYS A 247 -9.08 -16.56 1.76
N LEU A 248 -8.58 -15.71 0.88
CA LEU A 248 -8.06 -14.40 1.23
C LEU A 248 -9.17 -13.52 1.84
N CYS A 249 -8.86 -12.87 2.95
CA CYS A 249 -9.74 -11.91 3.63
C CYS A 249 -8.89 -10.81 4.29
N GLY A 250 -9.54 -9.74 4.73
CA GLY A 250 -8.88 -8.60 5.39
C GLY A 250 -8.87 -8.66 6.91
N ASP A 251 -8.62 -7.51 7.49
CA ASP A 251 -8.66 -7.25 8.94
C ASP A 251 -10.08 -6.94 9.43
N VAL A 252 -10.97 -6.53 8.53
CA VAL A 252 -12.34 -6.07 8.83
C VAL A 252 -13.32 -7.23 8.71
N ASP A 253 -14.30 -7.28 9.60
CA ASP A 253 -15.53 -8.09 9.40
C ASP A 253 -16.33 -7.44 8.26
N TYR A 254 -16.01 -7.82 7.02
CA TYR A 254 -16.53 -7.18 5.82
C TYR A 254 -18.05 -7.19 5.76
N GLU A 255 -18.67 -8.33 6.01
CA GLU A 255 -20.13 -8.47 5.87
C GLU A 255 -20.89 -7.67 6.93
N GLY A 256 -20.39 -7.63 8.16
CA GLY A 256 -20.99 -6.81 9.22
C GLY A 256 -20.79 -5.33 9.00
N VAL A 257 -19.57 -4.92 8.65
CA VAL A 257 -19.19 -3.50 8.49
C VAL A 257 -19.85 -2.87 7.27
N ARG A 258 -20.04 -3.61 6.16
CA ARG A 258 -20.73 -3.07 4.97
C ARG A 258 -22.18 -2.65 5.22
N GLU A 259 -22.82 -3.18 6.27
CA GLU A 259 -24.19 -2.79 6.63
C GLU A 259 -24.23 -1.48 7.43
N VAL A 260 -23.08 -0.91 7.81
CA VAL A 260 -22.95 0.30 8.65
C VAL A 260 -22.14 1.39 7.97
N ALA A 261 -21.05 1.04 7.32
CA ALA A 261 -20.18 1.98 6.61
C ALA A 261 -20.88 2.65 5.42
N GLY A 262 -20.41 3.82 5.00
CA GLY A 262 -20.82 4.46 3.75
C GLY A 262 -20.03 3.93 2.55
N TRP A 263 -18.74 3.67 2.77
CA TRP A 263 -17.82 3.10 1.77
C TRP A 263 -16.92 2.06 2.41
N ILE A 264 -16.59 1.02 1.66
CA ILE A 264 -15.71 -0.06 2.14
C ILE A 264 -14.89 -0.65 0.99
N THR A 265 -13.62 -1.01 1.27
CA THR A 265 -12.80 -1.77 0.33
C THR A 265 -12.97 -3.27 0.54
N PRO A 266 -13.10 -4.08 -0.53
CA PRO A 266 -13.12 -5.53 -0.42
C PRO A 266 -11.70 -6.11 -0.28
N VAL A 267 -11.60 -7.32 0.28
CA VAL A 267 -10.39 -8.14 0.23
C VAL A 267 -10.77 -9.55 -0.23
N PRO A 268 -10.28 -9.99 -1.40
CA PRO A 268 -9.40 -9.32 -2.36
C PRO A 268 -10.10 -8.24 -3.20
N GLY A 269 -9.31 -7.46 -3.94
CA GLY A 269 -9.81 -6.50 -4.92
C GLY A 269 -9.85 -5.04 -4.47
N GLY A 270 -9.44 -4.75 -3.23
CA GLY A 270 -9.28 -3.41 -2.69
C GLY A 270 -7.84 -2.89 -2.79
N VAL A 271 -7.16 -2.82 -1.65
CA VAL A 271 -5.84 -2.18 -1.52
C VAL A 271 -4.71 -2.95 -2.24
N GLY A 272 -4.76 -4.28 -2.31
CA GLY A 272 -3.69 -5.07 -2.92
C GLY A 272 -3.37 -4.69 -4.39
N PRO A 273 -4.35 -4.62 -5.29
CA PRO A 273 -4.14 -4.13 -6.66
C PRO A 273 -3.56 -2.71 -6.71
N MET A 274 -3.99 -1.84 -5.80
CA MET A 274 -3.52 -0.46 -5.72
C MET A 274 -2.06 -0.36 -5.30
N THR A 275 -1.60 -1.18 -4.36
CA THR A 275 -0.19 -1.25 -3.97
C THR A 275 0.70 -1.51 -5.18
N ARG A 276 0.31 -2.46 -6.04
CA ARG A 276 1.06 -2.79 -7.26
C ARG A 276 1.03 -1.66 -8.28
N ALA A 277 -0.11 -1.01 -8.46
CA ALA A 277 -0.23 0.13 -9.36
C ALA A 277 0.65 1.31 -8.91
N MET A 278 0.72 1.59 -7.61
CA MET A 278 1.58 2.66 -7.07
C MET A 278 3.08 2.35 -7.22
N LEU A 279 3.49 1.09 -7.15
CA LEU A 279 4.86 0.68 -7.45
C LEU A 279 5.26 1.04 -8.89
N LEU A 280 4.36 0.83 -9.84
CA LEU A 280 4.61 1.23 -11.24
C LEU A 280 4.70 2.75 -11.38
N VAL A 281 3.83 3.50 -10.70
CA VAL A 281 3.88 4.97 -10.67
C VAL A 281 5.22 5.44 -10.12
N ASN A 282 5.66 4.93 -8.96
CA ASN A 282 6.93 5.32 -8.36
C ASN A 282 8.12 4.96 -9.26
N THR A 283 8.10 3.79 -9.92
CA THR A 283 9.18 3.39 -10.85
C THR A 283 9.22 4.30 -12.07
N LEU A 284 8.07 4.65 -12.63
CA LEU A 284 7.95 5.59 -13.73
C LEU A 284 8.48 6.99 -13.34
N GLU A 285 8.07 7.50 -12.16
CA GLU A 285 8.54 8.77 -11.65
C GLU A 285 10.04 8.78 -11.39
N ALA A 286 10.63 7.68 -10.91
CA ALA A 286 12.06 7.53 -10.76
C ALA A 286 12.78 7.70 -12.11
N ALA A 287 12.27 7.08 -13.17
CA ALA A 287 12.80 7.23 -14.53
C ALA A 287 12.62 8.64 -15.08
N GLU A 288 11.50 9.31 -14.82
CA GLU A 288 11.25 10.69 -15.22
C GLU A 288 12.20 11.69 -14.54
N ARG A 289 12.55 11.44 -13.26
CA ARG A 289 13.48 12.29 -12.49
C ARG A 289 14.93 12.11 -12.93
N SER A 290 15.29 10.99 -13.56
CA SER A 290 16.63 10.71 -14.10
C SER A 290 16.80 11.12 -15.57
N ALA A 291 15.74 11.58 -16.21
CA ALA A 291 15.66 12.00 -17.63
C ALA A 291 16.13 13.47 -17.84
#